data_8f7b013a3a66f80f32bc8b1425274c91
#
_entry.id   8f7b013a3a66f80f32bc8b1425274c91
#
_cell.length_a   1.000
_cell.length_b   1.000
_cell.length_c   1.000
_cell.angle_alpha   90.00
_cell.angle_beta   90.00
_cell.angle_gamma   90.00
#
_symmetry.space_group_name_H-M   'P 1'
#
loop_
_entity.id
_entity.type
_entity.pdbx_description
1 polymer ?
#
loop_
_entity_poly.entity_id
_entity_poly.type
_entity_poly.pdbx_seq_one_letter_code
_entity_poly.pdbx_strand_id
1 'polypeptide(L)'
;VAVKPVSMKPISPAAYGALETALKHIFWYKNDLEGFIRRWAKGHPELVAGINFSGYKWQTAEDFVDRLHADEPRYTELALRLMIEVSEMTSFPKLRRLPDADSLIAEAREAVSELKKCIDRHRGLIADDARFANDLAAHRAVTDSRRSFSERLSELKSEFLRLEAEPNRQKAGREFEPFLNRLFRLFDLDPRLSYNLPYEQIDGSITYDTDVYVVEAKWLKEPVEVHYLGSFVEKVRHKTTNTLGLYISVHGFTKGARERYADGTCFITMEGVDLFAVLDGHLTLDELLSRKKRHANDTGSCYYPASLILSE
;
A
#
# COMPACT_ATOMS: atom_id res chain seq x y z
N VAL A 1 14.33 51.10 -1.04
CA VAL A 1 13.39 50.81 0.07
C VAL A 1 13.12 49.31 0.02
N ALA A 2 13.77 48.56 0.91
CA ALA A 2 13.57 47.14 1.02
C ALA A 2 12.17 46.92 1.60
N VAL A 3 11.27 46.32 0.81
CA VAL A 3 9.96 45.86 1.28
C VAL A 3 10.24 44.72 2.30
N LYS A 4 9.95 44.96 3.59
CA LYS A 4 9.99 43.92 4.59
C LYS A 4 9.04 42.81 4.12
N PRO A 5 9.46 41.51 4.14
CA PRO A 5 8.58 40.44 3.83
C PRO A 5 7.41 40.47 4.83
N VAL A 6 6.20 40.48 4.32
CA VAL A 6 4.99 40.28 5.14
C VAL A 6 5.18 38.95 5.84
N SER A 7 5.28 38.98 7.17
CA SER A 7 5.38 37.80 7.99
C SER A 7 4.06 37.01 7.79
N MET A 8 4.09 36.04 6.87
CA MET A 8 2.98 35.11 6.71
C MET A 8 2.84 34.33 8.01
N LYS A 9 1.63 34.23 8.54
CA LYS A 9 1.36 33.42 9.74
C LYS A 9 1.69 31.96 9.44
N PRO A 10 2.31 31.22 10.38
CA PRO A 10 2.63 29.82 10.17
C PRO A 10 1.36 28.98 9.92
N ILE A 11 1.52 27.96 9.09
CA ILE A 11 0.46 26.99 8.79
C ILE A 11 0.26 26.09 10.02
N SER A 12 -0.98 25.78 10.37
CA SER A 12 -1.20 24.89 11.51
C SER A 12 -0.68 23.48 11.21
N PRO A 13 -0.08 22.75 12.19
CA PRO A 13 0.28 21.34 12.01
C PRO A 13 -0.89 20.47 11.56
N ALA A 14 -2.15 20.83 11.94
CA ALA A 14 -3.36 20.17 11.47
C ALA A 14 -3.53 20.22 9.95
N ALA A 15 -3.16 21.34 9.33
CA ALA A 15 -3.27 21.47 7.88
C ALA A 15 -2.25 20.58 7.15
N TYR A 16 -1.03 20.43 7.71
CA TYR A 16 -0.05 19.49 7.20
C TYR A 16 -0.52 18.03 7.31
N GLY A 17 -1.05 17.62 8.47
CA GLY A 17 -1.61 16.28 8.66
C GLY A 17 -2.83 16.01 7.76
N ALA A 18 -3.69 17.01 7.55
CA ALA A 18 -4.81 16.90 6.62
C ALA A 18 -4.34 16.81 5.16
N LEU A 19 -3.28 17.55 4.77
CA LEU A 19 -2.66 17.43 3.45
C LEU A 19 -2.12 16.02 3.22
N GLU A 20 -1.37 15.50 4.18
CA GLU A 20 -0.82 14.14 4.14
C GLU A 20 -1.93 13.10 3.93
N THR A 21 -2.99 13.19 4.74
CA THR A 21 -4.16 12.31 4.64
C THR A 21 -4.82 12.42 3.27
N ALA A 22 -5.02 13.65 2.77
CA ALA A 22 -5.62 13.88 1.46
C ALA A 22 -4.77 13.25 0.34
N LEU A 23 -3.44 13.42 0.36
CA LEU A 23 -2.54 12.83 -0.63
C LEU A 23 -2.61 11.30 -0.62
N LYS A 24 -2.74 10.66 0.54
CA LYS A 24 -2.89 9.21 0.68
C LYS A 24 -4.17 8.67 0.06
N HIS A 25 -5.28 9.39 0.18
CA HIS A 25 -6.58 8.94 -0.30
C HIS A 25 -6.89 9.33 -1.75
N ILE A 26 -6.36 10.44 -2.25
CA ILE A 26 -6.56 10.91 -3.62
C ILE A 26 -5.81 10.04 -4.64
N PHE A 27 -4.59 9.66 -4.33
CA PHE A 27 -3.74 8.89 -5.23
C PHE A 27 -3.77 7.41 -4.85
N TRP A 28 -4.23 6.56 -5.77
CA TRP A 28 -4.19 5.10 -5.60
C TRP A 28 -2.82 4.53 -5.94
N TYR A 29 -2.26 4.95 -7.08
CA TYR A 29 -0.99 4.45 -7.59
C TYR A 29 0.18 5.29 -7.10
N LYS A 30 1.27 4.62 -6.69
CA LYS A 30 2.54 5.25 -6.25
C LYS A 30 3.07 6.22 -7.30
N ASN A 31 3.11 5.80 -8.57
CA ASN A 31 3.63 6.60 -9.67
C ASN A 31 2.84 7.88 -9.91
N ASP A 32 1.55 7.89 -9.61
CA ASP A 32 0.72 9.09 -9.73
C ASP A 32 1.05 10.11 -8.64
N LEU A 33 1.21 9.62 -7.40
CA LEU A 33 1.64 10.44 -6.28
C LEU A 33 3.05 10.99 -6.53
N GLU A 34 3.99 10.14 -6.95
CA GLU A 34 5.36 10.57 -7.33
C GLU A 34 5.32 11.65 -8.41
N GLY A 35 4.59 11.42 -9.50
CA GLY A 35 4.45 12.39 -10.58
C GLY A 35 3.84 13.71 -10.13
N PHE A 36 2.90 13.68 -9.20
CA PHE A 36 2.29 14.86 -8.58
C PHE A 36 3.32 15.61 -7.73
N ILE A 37 3.98 14.93 -6.81
CA ILE A 37 5.01 15.52 -5.92
C ILE A 37 6.13 16.14 -6.74
N ARG A 38 6.66 15.46 -7.75
CA ARG A 38 7.75 15.98 -8.60
C ARG A 38 7.34 17.24 -9.38
N ARG A 39 6.07 17.34 -9.81
CA ARG A 39 5.58 18.57 -10.46
C ARG A 39 5.54 19.74 -9.49
N TRP A 40 5.05 19.50 -8.27
CA TRP A 40 5.00 20.54 -7.23
C TRP A 40 6.37 20.96 -6.71
N ALA A 41 7.28 20.02 -6.60
CA ALA A 41 8.66 20.30 -6.20
C ALA A 41 9.54 20.86 -7.35
N LYS A 42 8.95 21.16 -8.51
CA LYS A 42 9.70 21.77 -9.63
C LYS A 42 10.25 23.12 -9.20
N GLY A 43 11.59 23.22 -9.15
CA GLY A 43 12.30 24.41 -8.62
C GLY A 43 12.80 24.24 -7.18
N HIS A 44 12.40 23.16 -6.51
CA HIS A 44 12.82 22.80 -5.15
C HIS A 44 13.28 21.34 -5.09
N PRO A 45 14.38 20.96 -5.80
CA PRO A 45 14.82 19.56 -5.89
C PRO A 45 15.15 18.96 -4.51
N GLU A 46 15.51 19.79 -3.54
CA GLU A 46 15.78 19.39 -2.17
C GLU A 46 14.56 18.80 -1.46
N LEU A 47 13.33 19.17 -1.83
CA LEU A 47 12.11 18.60 -1.27
C LEU A 47 11.90 17.13 -1.66
N VAL A 48 12.44 16.70 -2.78
CA VAL A 48 12.32 15.32 -3.28
C VAL A 48 13.61 14.52 -3.13
N ALA A 49 14.72 15.18 -2.83
CA ALA A 49 16.01 14.53 -2.65
C ALA A 49 15.95 13.54 -1.46
N GLY A 50 16.20 12.26 -1.73
CA GLY A 50 16.19 11.21 -0.70
C GLY A 50 14.81 10.73 -0.25
N ILE A 51 13.71 11.16 -0.89
CA ILE A 51 12.43 10.47 -0.73
C ILE A 51 12.51 9.10 -1.42
N ASN A 52 12.14 8.05 -0.69
CA ASN A 52 12.06 6.71 -1.25
C ASN A 52 10.74 6.51 -1.99
N PHE A 53 10.70 6.83 -3.28
CA PHE A 53 9.51 6.61 -4.13
C PHE A 53 9.24 5.12 -4.43
N SER A 54 10.18 4.23 -4.16
CA SER A 54 9.97 2.78 -4.27
C SER A 54 9.28 2.19 -3.03
N GLY A 55 9.26 2.92 -1.92
CA GLY A 55 8.59 2.56 -0.68
C GLY A 55 7.06 2.60 -0.74
N TYR A 56 6.42 2.61 0.42
CA TYR A 56 4.96 2.72 0.51
C TYR A 56 4.50 4.14 0.15
N LYS A 57 3.36 4.22 -0.51
CA LYS A 57 2.70 5.48 -0.88
C LYS A 57 2.51 6.41 0.34
N TRP A 58 2.11 5.87 1.48
CA TRP A 58 1.91 6.66 2.69
C TRP A 58 3.21 7.26 3.23
N GLN A 59 4.33 6.52 3.17
CA GLN A 59 5.66 7.03 3.54
C GLN A 59 6.09 8.16 2.62
N THR A 60 5.86 8.02 1.31
CA THR A 60 6.15 9.06 0.32
C THR A 60 5.38 10.36 0.61
N ALA A 61 4.10 10.24 0.96
CA ALA A 61 3.27 11.39 1.32
C ALA A 61 3.76 12.04 2.63
N GLU A 62 4.05 11.23 3.64
CA GLU A 62 4.59 11.66 4.93
C GLU A 62 5.93 12.40 4.75
N ASP A 63 6.92 11.76 4.11
CA ASP A 63 8.25 12.33 3.88
C ASP A 63 8.18 13.67 3.16
N PHE A 64 7.29 13.79 2.17
CA PHE A 64 7.14 15.04 1.43
C PHE A 64 6.53 16.16 2.28
N VAL A 65 5.47 15.85 3.03
CA VAL A 65 4.79 16.81 3.89
C VAL A 65 5.68 17.22 5.07
N ASP A 66 6.39 16.28 5.67
CA ASP A 66 7.34 16.55 6.75
C ASP A 66 8.45 17.52 6.29
N ARG A 67 8.95 17.41 5.06
CA ARG A 67 9.95 18.33 4.50
C ARG A 67 9.41 19.73 4.24
N LEU A 68 8.15 19.83 3.80
CA LEU A 68 7.49 21.14 3.67
C LEU A 68 7.36 21.81 5.04
N HIS A 69 7.05 21.03 6.09
CA HIS A 69 6.88 21.53 7.45
C HIS A 69 8.20 21.83 8.15
N ALA A 70 9.26 21.03 7.91
CA ALA A 70 10.57 21.18 8.57
C ALA A 70 11.24 22.54 8.28
N ASP A 71 11.04 23.10 7.11
CA ASP A 71 11.54 24.44 6.74
C ASP A 71 10.37 25.33 6.30
N GLU A 72 9.35 25.40 7.16
CA GLU A 72 8.12 26.15 6.92
C GLU A 72 8.37 27.59 6.47
N PRO A 73 9.29 28.37 7.08
CA PRO A 73 9.55 29.74 6.62
C PRO A 73 9.91 29.85 5.14
N ARG A 74 10.54 28.83 4.59
CA ARG A 74 10.94 28.77 3.18
C ARG A 74 9.82 28.30 2.26
N TYR A 75 8.99 27.37 2.75
CA TYR A 75 8.00 26.67 1.93
C TYR A 75 6.55 27.06 2.20
N THR A 76 6.28 28.03 3.08
CA THR A 76 4.91 28.45 3.45
C THR A 76 4.03 28.73 2.23
N GLU A 77 4.53 29.51 1.26
CA GLU A 77 3.75 29.86 0.06
C GLU A 77 3.49 28.62 -0.80
N LEU A 78 4.49 27.77 -1.00
CA LEU A 78 4.39 26.53 -1.76
C LEU A 78 3.38 25.57 -1.11
N ALA A 79 3.49 25.40 0.21
CA ALA A 79 2.60 24.54 0.99
C ALA A 79 1.16 25.03 0.95
N LEU A 80 0.91 26.32 1.11
CA LEU A 80 -0.42 26.90 1.02
C LEU A 80 -1.04 26.72 -0.37
N ARG A 81 -0.29 26.97 -1.43
CA ARG A 81 -0.77 26.76 -2.81
C ARG A 81 -1.12 25.30 -3.05
N LEU A 82 -0.26 24.37 -2.61
CA LEU A 82 -0.52 22.94 -2.69
C LEU A 82 -1.79 22.54 -1.93
N MET A 83 -1.92 22.97 -0.69
CA MET A 83 -3.08 22.72 0.16
C MET A 83 -4.37 23.25 -0.48
N ILE A 84 -4.34 24.45 -1.06
CA ILE A 84 -5.49 25.04 -1.75
C ILE A 84 -5.88 24.17 -2.96
N GLU A 85 -4.91 23.82 -3.83
CA GLU A 85 -5.19 22.99 -5.01
C GLU A 85 -5.76 21.63 -4.63
N VAL A 86 -5.17 20.96 -3.64
CA VAL A 86 -5.66 19.67 -3.17
C VAL A 86 -7.06 19.80 -2.56
N SER A 87 -7.33 20.86 -1.80
CA SER A 87 -8.64 21.10 -1.17
C SER A 87 -9.77 21.39 -2.16
N GLU A 88 -9.43 21.78 -3.38
CA GLU A 88 -10.39 22.06 -4.46
C GLU A 88 -10.64 20.85 -5.38
N MET A 89 -9.96 19.74 -5.16
CA MET A 89 -10.14 18.53 -5.96
C MET A 89 -11.51 17.89 -5.70
N THR A 90 -12.32 17.79 -6.74
CA THR A 90 -13.68 17.20 -6.69
C THR A 90 -13.81 15.90 -7.48
N SER A 91 -12.82 15.58 -8.31
CA SER A 91 -12.87 14.44 -9.23
C SER A 91 -11.65 13.55 -9.07
N PHE A 92 -11.90 12.25 -8.92
CA PHE A 92 -10.89 11.20 -8.70
C PHE A 92 -11.02 10.11 -9.79
N PRO A 93 -10.65 10.42 -11.06
CA PRO A 93 -10.95 9.55 -12.20
C PRO A 93 -10.27 8.18 -12.12
N LYS A 94 -9.12 8.09 -11.43
CA LYS A 94 -8.42 6.81 -11.26
C LYS A 94 -9.07 5.93 -10.21
N LEU A 95 -9.61 6.49 -9.13
CA LEU A 95 -10.37 5.74 -8.12
C LEU A 95 -11.65 5.14 -8.70
N ARG A 96 -12.30 5.82 -9.67
CA ARG A 96 -13.52 5.34 -10.34
C ARG A 96 -13.34 4.02 -11.10
N ARG A 97 -12.10 3.61 -11.39
CA ARG A 97 -11.78 2.39 -12.14
C ARG A 97 -11.52 1.19 -11.23
N LEU A 98 -11.58 1.39 -9.92
CA LEU A 98 -11.30 0.36 -8.93
C LEU A 98 -12.58 -0.35 -8.48
N PRO A 99 -12.50 -1.62 -8.04
CA PRO A 99 -13.67 -2.39 -7.61
C PRO A 99 -14.48 -1.72 -6.49
N ASP A 100 -13.80 -1.04 -5.54
CA ASP A 100 -14.42 -0.36 -4.40
C ASP A 100 -14.49 1.16 -4.59
N ALA A 101 -14.72 1.59 -5.84
CA ALA A 101 -14.67 3.00 -6.23
C ALA A 101 -15.48 3.92 -5.31
N ASP A 102 -16.70 3.51 -4.91
CA ASP A 102 -17.58 4.36 -4.10
C ASP A 102 -17.01 4.63 -2.71
N SER A 103 -16.45 3.60 -2.04
CA SER A 103 -15.79 3.75 -0.73
C SER A 103 -14.54 4.61 -0.83
N LEU A 104 -13.67 4.34 -1.80
CA LEU A 104 -12.42 5.06 -2.00
C LEU A 104 -12.65 6.53 -2.36
N ILE A 105 -13.67 6.82 -3.18
CA ILE A 105 -14.07 8.20 -3.52
C ILE A 105 -14.66 8.90 -2.29
N ALA A 106 -15.43 8.20 -1.45
CA ALA A 106 -15.96 8.76 -0.21
C ALA A 106 -14.82 9.15 0.73
N GLU A 107 -13.84 8.27 0.95
CA GLU A 107 -12.65 8.53 1.77
C GLU A 107 -11.83 9.71 1.23
N ALA A 108 -11.60 9.76 -0.08
CA ALA A 108 -10.88 10.86 -0.72
C ALA A 108 -11.63 12.20 -0.55
N ARG A 109 -12.95 12.21 -0.69
CA ARG A 109 -13.77 13.41 -0.48
C ARG A 109 -13.75 13.88 0.97
N GLU A 110 -13.82 12.95 1.91
CA GLU A 110 -13.73 13.26 3.34
C GLU A 110 -12.36 13.89 3.66
N ALA A 111 -11.28 13.28 3.21
CA ALA A 111 -9.93 13.80 3.42
C ALA A 111 -9.73 15.21 2.81
N VAL A 112 -10.24 15.43 1.60
CA VAL A 112 -10.24 16.75 0.94
C VAL A 112 -11.08 17.76 1.71
N SER A 113 -12.24 17.35 2.22
CA SER A 113 -13.12 18.20 3.02
C SER A 113 -12.46 18.63 4.32
N GLU A 114 -11.76 17.71 5.02
CA GLU A 114 -11.02 18.06 6.24
C GLU A 114 -9.85 19.02 5.95
N LEU A 115 -9.10 18.81 4.88
CA LEU A 115 -8.07 19.75 4.44
C LEU A 115 -8.68 21.14 4.16
N LYS A 116 -9.81 21.21 3.47
CA LYS A 116 -10.51 22.46 3.18
C LYS A 116 -10.91 23.19 4.46
N LYS A 117 -11.45 22.49 5.45
CA LYS A 117 -11.79 23.07 6.76
C LYS A 117 -10.54 23.66 7.45
N CYS A 118 -9.39 23.00 7.35
CA CYS A 118 -8.14 23.51 7.90
C CYS A 118 -7.67 24.79 7.20
N ILE A 119 -7.82 24.85 5.87
CA ILE A 119 -7.45 26.04 5.08
C ILE A 119 -8.40 27.20 5.33
N ASP A 120 -9.70 26.94 5.39
CA ASP A 120 -10.70 27.99 5.68
C ASP A 120 -10.51 28.56 7.08
N ARG A 121 -10.15 27.73 8.07
CA ARG A 121 -9.72 28.20 9.40
C ARG A 121 -8.45 29.04 9.34
N HIS A 122 -7.44 28.62 8.58
CA HIS A 122 -6.22 29.41 8.41
C HIS A 122 -6.51 30.78 7.77
N ARG A 123 -7.43 30.85 6.80
CA ARG A 123 -7.94 32.11 6.25
C ARG A 123 -8.70 32.94 7.29
N GLY A 124 -9.46 32.30 8.18
CA GLY A 124 -10.17 32.98 9.28
C GLY A 124 -9.23 33.45 10.42
N LEU A 125 -8.16 32.70 10.69
CA LEU A 125 -7.17 32.98 11.77
C LEU A 125 -6.17 34.10 11.43
N ILE A 126 -6.18 34.61 10.19
CA ILE A 126 -5.55 35.91 9.93
C ILE A 126 -6.26 37.00 10.75
N ALA A 127 -7.43 36.69 11.31
CA ALA A 127 -8.26 37.60 12.07
C ALA A 127 -8.26 37.39 13.62
N ASP A 128 -7.99 36.18 14.20
CA ASP A 128 -8.10 35.97 15.66
C ASP A 128 -7.19 34.87 16.30
N ASP A 129 -6.80 35.11 17.55
CA ASP A 129 -5.75 34.46 18.38
C ASP A 129 -6.08 33.05 19.00
N ALA A 130 -6.82 32.17 18.38
CA ALA A 130 -7.20 30.86 18.95
C ALA A 130 -6.19 29.73 18.69
N ARG A 131 -4.92 29.98 18.88
CA ARG A 131 -3.78 29.13 18.46
C ARG A 131 -3.61 27.79 19.22
N PHE A 132 -3.95 27.70 20.49
CA PHE A 132 -3.48 26.61 21.34
C PHE A 132 -4.31 25.30 21.28
N ALA A 133 -5.63 25.41 21.09
CA ALA A 133 -6.49 24.22 21.06
C ALA A 133 -6.36 23.38 19.78
N ASN A 134 -5.94 24.01 18.66
CA ASN A 134 -5.82 23.35 17.36
C ASN A 134 -4.49 22.58 17.21
N ASP A 135 -3.41 23.02 17.85
CA ASP A 135 -2.10 22.34 17.81
C ASP A 135 -2.16 20.94 18.46
N LEU A 136 -2.97 20.79 19.50
CA LEU A 136 -3.17 19.52 20.20
C LEU A 136 -3.98 18.51 19.36
N ALA A 137 -4.97 19.00 18.61
CA ALA A 137 -5.77 18.15 17.72
C ALA A 137 -4.97 17.68 16.50
N ALA A 138 -4.01 18.47 16.06
CA ALA A 138 -3.14 18.18 14.93
C ALA A 138 -2.09 17.11 15.26
N HIS A 139 -1.47 17.20 16.41
CA HIS A 139 -0.59 16.13 16.89
C HIS A 139 -1.32 14.77 16.98
N ARG A 140 -2.61 14.81 17.32
CA ARG A 140 -3.46 13.62 17.34
C ARG A 140 -3.68 13.06 15.91
N ALA A 141 -3.94 13.87 14.90
CA ALA A 141 -4.20 13.41 13.55
C ALA A 141 -2.98 12.75 12.87
N VAL A 142 -1.76 13.29 13.09
CA VAL A 142 -0.50 12.68 12.62
C VAL A 142 -0.23 11.34 13.34
N THR A 143 -0.48 11.30 14.63
CA THR A 143 -0.35 10.07 15.42
C THR A 143 -1.38 9.02 14.99
N ASP A 144 -2.60 9.43 14.66
CA ASP A 144 -3.70 8.55 14.25
C ASP A 144 -3.46 7.91 12.87
N SER A 145 -2.75 8.56 11.94
CA SER A 145 -2.44 7.96 10.64
C SER A 145 -1.36 6.86 10.72
N ARG A 146 -0.34 7.06 11.54
CA ARG A 146 0.66 6.01 11.85
C ARG A 146 0.02 4.84 12.59
N ARG A 147 -0.89 5.15 13.49
CA ARG A 147 -1.67 4.17 14.25
C ARG A 147 -2.57 3.35 13.33
N SER A 148 -3.15 3.94 12.28
CA SER A 148 -4.10 3.26 11.39
C SER A 148 -3.46 2.11 10.59
N PHE A 149 -2.21 2.19 10.13
CA PHE A 149 -1.53 1.07 9.48
C PHE A 149 -1.29 -0.08 10.46
N SER A 150 -0.73 0.22 11.64
CA SER A 150 -0.46 -0.76 12.68
C SER A 150 -1.75 -1.43 13.19
N GLU A 151 -2.83 -0.65 13.35
CA GLU A 151 -4.15 -1.16 13.75
C GLU A 151 -4.73 -2.07 12.68
N ARG A 152 -4.71 -1.67 11.40
CA ARG A 152 -5.19 -2.49 10.28
C ARG A 152 -4.37 -3.77 10.12
N LEU A 153 -3.05 -3.72 10.30
CA LEU A 153 -2.20 -4.91 10.28
C LEU A 153 -2.55 -5.86 11.44
N SER A 154 -2.78 -5.31 12.63
CA SER A 154 -3.20 -6.08 13.82
C SER A 154 -4.58 -6.70 13.65
N GLU A 155 -5.53 -5.98 13.03
CA GLU A 155 -6.85 -6.52 12.67
C GLU A 155 -6.73 -7.68 11.70
N LEU A 156 -5.93 -7.53 10.64
CA LEU A 156 -5.65 -8.61 9.68
C LEU A 156 -4.96 -9.80 10.33
N LYS A 157 -4.02 -9.57 11.26
CA LYS A 157 -3.42 -10.66 12.04
C LYS A 157 -4.46 -11.41 12.84
N SER A 158 -5.35 -10.71 13.53
CA SER A 158 -6.42 -11.31 14.32
C SER A 158 -7.41 -12.09 13.44
N GLU A 159 -7.72 -11.58 12.26
CA GLU A 159 -8.54 -12.26 11.26
C GLU A 159 -7.87 -13.53 10.75
N PHE A 160 -6.59 -13.49 10.41
CA PHE A 160 -5.83 -14.66 9.96
C PHE A 160 -5.83 -15.77 11.00
N LEU A 161 -5.60 -15.43 12.27
CA LEU A 161 -5.65 -16.40 13.37
C LEU A 161 -7.07 -16.97 13.57
N ARG A 162 -8.12 -16.17 13.38
CA ARG A 162 -9.51 -16.65 13.40
C ARG A 162 -9.78 -17.62 12.25
N LEU A 163 -9.29 -17.33 11.05
CA LEU A 163 -9.42 -18.24 9.90
C LEU A 163 -8.67 -19.55 10.12
N GLU A 164 -7.50 -19.49 10.74
CA GLU A 164 -6.72 -20.68 11.11
C GLU A 164 -7.46 -21.57 12.10
N ALA A 165 -8.16 -20.97 13.05
CA ALA A 165 -8.99 -21.67 14.04
C ALA A 165 -10.35 -22.17 13.48
N GLU A 166 -10.77 -21.77 12.27
CA GLU A 166 -12.04 -22.16 11.66
C GLU A 166 -12.03 -23.65 11.28
N PRO A 167 -12.89 -24.49 11.87
CA PRO A 167 -12.93 -25.93 11.56
C PRO A 167 -13.40 -26.22 10.13
N ASN A 168 -14.26 -25.38 9.58
CA ASN A 168 -14.76 -25.52 8.22
C ASN A 168 -13.78 -24.92 7.21
N ARG A 169 -12.92 -25.76 6.64
CA ARG A 169 -11.87 -25.35 5.69
C ARG A 169 -12.42 -24.73 4.39
N GLN A 170 -13.62 -25.11 3.95
CA GLN A 170 -14.25 -24.49 2.79
C GLN A 170 -14.69 -23.04 3.10
N LYS A 171 -15.16 -22.81 4.33
CA LYS A 171 -15.51 -21.46 4.78
C LYS A 171 -14.24 -20.63 4.93
N ALA A 172 -13.19 -21.15 5.59
CA ALA A 172 -11.90 -20.48 5.71
C ALA A 172 -11.33 -20.11 4.32
N GLY A 173 -11.37 -21.01 3.34
CA GLY A 173 -10.93 -20.76 1.97
C GLY A 173 -11.70 -19.63 1.27
N ARG A 174 -13.01 -19.57 1.44
CA ARG A 174 -13.83 -18.48 0.86
C ARG A 174 -13.56 -17.11 1.50
N GLU A 175 -13.26 -17.08 2.79
CA GLU A 175 -12.92 -15.84 3.51
C GLU A 175 -11.45 -15.42 3.28
N PHE A 176 -10.60 -16.34 2.83
CA PHE A 176 -9.19 -16.10 2.62
C PHE A 176 -8.88 -15.17 1.43
N GLU A 177 -9.60 -15.30 0.32
CA GLU A 177 -9.43 -14.42 -0.84
C GLU A 177 -9.71 -12.94 -0.50
N PRO A 178 -10.87 -12.59 0.13
CA PRO A 178 -11.11 -11.24 0.60
C PRO A 178 -10.07 -10.75 1.62
N PHE A 179 -9.58 -11.63 2.50
CA PHE A 179 -8.50 -11.32 3.43
C PHE A 179 -7.21 -10.92 2.69
N LEU A 180 -6.77 -11.73 1.71
CA LEU A 180 -5.57 -11.43 0.91
C LEU A 180 -5.71 -10.12 0.16
N ASN A 181 -6.89 -9.82 -0.38
CA ASN A 181 -7.15 -8.54 -1.05
C ASN A 181 -6.94 -7.35 -0.10
N ARG A 182 -7.42 -7.43 1.15
CA ARG A 182 -7.20 -6.37 2.14
C ARG A 182 -5.72 -6.26 2.53
N LEU A 183 -5.03 -7.40 2.68
CA LEU A 183 -3.60 -7.42 2.96
C LEU A 183 -2.80 -6.78 1.82
N PHE A 184 -3.06 -7.15 0.58
CA PHE A 184 -2.38 -6.58 -0.59
C PHE A 184 -2.64 -5.07 -0.73
N ARG A 185 -3.88 -4.62 -0.46
CA ARG A 185 -4.21 -3.19 -0.45
C ARG A 185 -3.47 -2.41 0.63
N LEU A 186 -3.33 -3.00 1.83
CA LEU A 186 -2.61 -2.37 2.92
C LEU A 186 -1.15 -2.09 2.55
N PHE A 187 -0.57 -2.94 1.68
CA PHE A 187 0.79 -2.83 1.16
C PHE A 187 0.86 -2.23 -0.27
N ASP A 188 -0.19 -1.56 -0.73
CA ASP A 188 -0.24 -0.85 -2.03
C ASP A 188 0.07 -1.72 -3.27
N LEU A 189 -0.27 -3.02 -3.25
CA LEU A 189 0.04 -3.96 -4.35
C LEU A 189 -1.01 -4.00 -5.47
N ASP A 190 -1.98 -3.08 -5.51
CA ASP A 190 -3.04 -2.97 -6.52
C ASP A 190 -3.72 -4.33 -6.83
N PRO A 191 -4.37 -4.99 -5.84
CA PRO A 191 -5.01 -6.26 -6.08
C PRO A 191 -6.25 -6.12 -6.97
N ARG A 192 -6.38 -7.03 -7.92
CA ARG A 192 -7.61 -7.26 -8.67
C ARG A 192 -8.30 -8.50 -8.12
N LEU A 193 -9.63 -8.39 -7.97
CA LEU A 193 -10.45 -9.51 -7.53
C LEU A 193 -10.43 -10.64 -8.55
N SER A 194 -10.90 -11.83 -8.10
CA SER A 194 -11.07 -12.99 -8.97
C SER A 194 -11.90 -12.68 -10.21
N TYR A 195 -11.51 -13.21 -11.34
CA TYR A 195 -12.22 -13.06 -12.61
C TYR A 195 -12.20 -14.35 -13.42
N ASN A 196 -13.24 -14.53 -14.21
CA ASN A 196 -13.38 -15.70 -15.09
C ASN A 196 -12.98 -15.34 -16.51
N LEU A 197 -12.13 -16.13 -17.10
CA LEU A 197 -11.86 -16.19 -18.53
C LEU A 197 -12.68 -17.34 -19.15
N PRO A 198 -12.88 -17.40 -20.47
CA PRO A 198 -13.75 -18.42 -21.10
C PRO A 198 -13.44 -19.87 -20.71
N TYR A 199 -12.22 -20.17 -20.31
CA TYR A 199 -11.79 -21.53 -19.95
C TYR A 199 -10.99 -21.60 -18.64
N GLU A 200 -10.97 -20.51 -17.84
CA GLU A 200 -10.06 -20.40 -16.71
C GLU A 200 -10.61 -19.45 -15.64
N GLN A 201 -10.60 -19.88 -14.40
CA GLN A 201 -10.82 -19.02 -13.24
C GLN A 201 -9.47 -18.60 -12.66
N ILE A 202 -9.32 -17.30 -12.42
CA ILE A 202 -8.16 -16.70 -11.75
C ILE A 202 -8.62 -16.13 -10.43
N ASP A 203 -8.01 -16.56 -9.33
CA ASP A 203 -8.37 -16.14 -7.97
C ASP A 203 -8.05 -14.65 -7.72
N GLY A 204 -7.12 -14.07 -8.49
CA GLY A 204 -6.80 -12.65 -8.46
C GLY A 204 -5.49 -12.33 -9.16
N SER A 205 -5.13 -11.06 -9.17
CA SER A 205 -3.81 -10.61 -9.59
C SER A 205 -3.36 -9.42 -8.76
N ILE A 206 -2.05 -9.24 -8.65
CA ILE A 206 -1.43 -8.07 -8.02
C ILE A 206 -0.39 -7.48 -8.98
N THR A 207 -0.09 -6.20 -8.80
CA THR A 207 1.04 -5.55 -9.45
C THR A 207 2.10 -5.27 -8.40
N TYR A 208 3.29 -5.81 -8.60
CA TYR A 208 4.43 -5.58 -7.73
C TYR A 208 5.66 -5.27 -8.58
N ASP A 209 6.38 -4.19 -8.22
CA ASP A 209 7.47 -3.63 -9.01
C ASP A 209 6.94 -3.26 -10.42
N THR A 210 7.38 -3.90 -11.47
CA THR A 210 6.89 -3.68 -12.85
C THR A 210 6.11 -4.87 -13.40
N ASP A 211 5.99 -5.94 -12.61
CA ASP A 211 5.40 -7.20 -13.05
C ASP A 211 3.97 -7.39 -12.53
N VAL A 212 3.19 -8.12 -13.31
CA VAL A 212 1.86 -8.59 -12.89
C VAL A 212 2.00 -10.02 -12.39
N TYR A 213 1.48 -10.29 -11.20
CA TYR A 213 1.41 -11.63 -10.64
C TYR A 213 -0.01 -12.16 -10.72
N VAL A 214 -0.21 -13.29 -11.40
CA VAL A 214 -1.42 -14.10 -11.24
C VAL A 214 -1.37 -14.74 -9.86
N VAL A 215 -2.42 -14.58 -9.06
CA VAL A 215 -2.51 -15.12 -7.71
C VAL A 215 -3.42 -16.33 -7.71
N GLU A 216 -2.97 -17.42 -7.11
CA GLU A 216 -3.78 -18.58 -6.73
C GLU A 216 -3.63 -18.80 -5.24
N ALA A 217 -4.72 -18.90 -4.51
CA ALA A 217 -4.73 -19.06 -3.07
C ALA A 217 -5.48 -20.34 -2.65
N LYS A 218 -4.87 -21.14 -1.79
CA LYS A 218 -5.43 -22.40 -1.31
C LYS A 218 -5.38 -22.49 0.21
N TRP A 219 -6.54 -22.81 0.78
CA TRP A 219 -6.70 -23.16 2.20
C TRP A 219 -7.10 -24.62 2.33
N LEU A 220 -6.18 -25.52 1.99
CA LEU A 220 -6.38 -26.96 2.10
C LEU A 220 -6.00 -27.44 3.50
N LYS A 221 -6.50 -28.62 3.91
CA LYS A 221 -6.10 -29.26 5.16
C LYS A 221 -4.66 -29.75 5.11
N GLU A 222 -4.26 -30.30 3.98
CA GLU A 222 -2.95 -30.87 3.73
C GLU A 222 -2.10 -29.93 2.85
N PRO A 223 -0.76 -30.06 2.89
CA PRO A 223 0.13 -29.32 2.01
C PRO A 223 -0.18 -29.54 0.52
N VAL A 224 -0.02 -28.51 -0.29
CA VAL A 224 -0.27 -28.55 -1.74
C VAL A 224 0.66 -29.53 -2.44
N GLU A 225 0.08 -30.40 -3.26
CA GLU A 225 0.78 -31.39 -4.06
C GLU A 225 1.18 -30.86 -5.45
N VAL A 226 2.07 -31.62 -6.14
CA VAL A 226 2.62 -31.28 -7.46
C VAL A 226 1.55 -30.93 -8.49
N HIS A 227 0.44 -31.70 -8.54
CA HIS A 227 -0.59 -31.54 -9.56
C HIS A 227 -1.30 -30.17 -9.53
N TYR A 228 -1.48 -29.58 -8.34
CA TYR A 228 -2.04 -28.23 -8.19
C TYR A 228 -1.12 -27.17 -8.80
N LEU A 229 0.19 -27.30 -8.56
CA LEU A 229 1.18 -26.38 -9.14
C LEU A 229 1.29 -26.55 -10.66
N GLY A 230 1.14 -27.77 -11.18
CA GLY A 230 1.12 -28.01 -12.61
C GLY A 230 0.02 -27.22 -13.35
N SER A 231 -1.20 -27.29 -12.85
CA SER A 231 -2.32 -26.50 -13.39
C SER A 231 -2.06 -25.00 -13.32
N PHE A 232 -1.46 -24.53 -12.23
CA PHE A 232 -1.15 -23.12 -12.05
C PHE A 232 -0.04 -22.63 -13.02
N VAL A 233 0.99 -23.44 -13.22
CA VAL A 233 2.07 -23.12 -14.18
C VAL A 233 1.51 -22.90 -15.60
N GLU A 234 0.56 -23.75 -16.04
CA GLU A 234 -0.10 -23.57 -17.33
C GLU A 234 -0.89 -22.24 -17.38
N LYS A 235 -1.61 -21.89 -16.30
CA LYS A 235 -2.28 -20.57 -16.21
C LYS A 235 -1.32 -19.41 -16.40
N VAL A 236 -0.17 -19.43 -15.72
CA VAL A 236 0.83 -18.36 -15.82
C VAL A 236 1.45 -18.31 -17.22
N ARG A 237 1.80 -19.47 -17.78
CA ARG A 237 2.44 -19.57 -19.11
C ARG A 237 1.54 -19.10 -20.27
N HIS A 238 0.22 -19.18 -20.11
CA HIS A 238 -0.73 -18.66 -21.09
C HIS A 238 -0.88 -17.13 -21.05
N LYS A 239 -0.15 -16.44 -20.19
CA LYS A 239 -0.12 -14.97 -20.13
C LYS A 239 1.09 -14.42 -20.89
N THR A 240 1.27 -13.09 -20.79
CA THR A 240 2.44 -12.43 -21.41
C THR A 240 3.73 -12.79 -20.67
N THR A 241 4.87 -12.58 -21.33
CA THR A 241 6.20 -12.89 -20.77
C THR A 241 6.55 -12.16 -19.50
N ASN A 242 5.90 -11.02 -19.21
CA ASN A 242 6.08 -10.23 -17.99
C ASN A 242 5.09 -10.60 -16.88
N THR A 243 4.37 -11.72 -17.04
CA THR A 243 3.44 -12.22 -16.04
C THR A 243 4.13 -13.33 -15.24
N LEU A 244 4.15 -13.17 -13.93
CA LEU A 244 4.63 -14.16 -12.98
C LEU A 244 3.46 -14.76 -12.21
N GLY A 245 3.71 -15.84 -11.48
CA GLY A 245 2.73 -16.44 -10.59
C GLY A 245 3.08 -16.19 -9.12
N LEU A 246 2.05 -16.04 -8.27
CA LEU A 246 2.14 -16.11 -6.83
C LEU A 246 1.18 -17.18 -6.33
N TYR A 247 1.71 -18.31 -5.89
CA TYR A 247 0.91 -19.39 -5.32
C TYR A 247 0.96 -19.35 -3.80
N ILE A 248 -0.20 -19.18 -3.16
CA ILE A 248 -0.32 -19.07 -1.70
C ILE A 248 -0.98 -20.32 -1.16
N SER A 249 -0.30 -21.02 -0.24
CA SER A 249 -0.85 -22.17 0.47
C SER A 249 -0.66 -22.02 1.97
N VAL A 250 -1.74 -21.94 2.74
CA VAL A 250 -1.63 -21.73 4.20
C VAL A 250 -0.88 -22.87 4.89
N HIS A 251 -1.13 -24.11 4.48
CA HIS A 251 -0.47 -25.29 5.07
C HIS A 251 0.75 -25.77 4.26
N GLY A 252 1.28 -24.89 3.38
CA GLY A 252 2.54 -25.09 2.68
C GLY A 252 2.45 -26.09 1.53
N PHE A 253 3.59 -26.65 1.18
CA PHE A 253 3.80 -27.48 -0.01
C PHE A 253 4.51 -28.79 0.37
N THR A 254 4.09 -29.89 -0.27
CA THR A 254 4.77 -31.18 -0.10
C THR A 254 6.23 -31.10 -0.56
N LYS A 255 7.09 -31.98 -0.03
CA LYS A 255 8.48 -32.09 -0.47
C LYS A 255 8.59 -32.27 -1.98
N GLY A 256 7.77 -33.16 -2.56
CA GLY A 256 7.74 -33.40 -4.01
C GLY A 256 7.33 -32.17 -4.82
N ALA A 257 6.39 -31.35 -4.31
CA ALA A 257 6.00 -30.10 -4.96
C ALA A 257 7.15 -29.07 -5.01
N ARG A 258 7.88 -28.93 -3.90
CA ARG A 258 9.05 -28.04 -3.82
C ARG A 258 10.19 -28.51 -4.72
N GLU A 259 10.53 -29.81 -4.71
CA GLU A 259 11.59 -30.40 -5.52
C GLU A 259 11.27 -30.33 -7.02
N ARG A 260 9.99 -30.52 -7.42
CA ARG A 260 9.59 -30.46 -8.83
C ARG A 260 9.80 -29.08 -9.46
N TYR A 261 9.71 -28.01 -8.66
CA TYR A 261 9.86 -26.62 -9.09
C TYR A 261 11.05 -25.93 -8.39
N ALA A 262 12.11 -26.69 -8.15
CA ALA A 262 13.36 -26.18 -7.61
C ALA A 262 14.25 -25.54 -8.67
N ASP A 263 13.89 -25.66 -9.97
CA ASP A 263 14.66 -25.16 -11.09
C ASP A 263 13.73 -24.69 -12.22
N GLY A 264 13.95 -23.51 -12.74
CA GLY A 264 13.27 -22.98 -13.91
C GLY A 264 11.77 -22.65 -13.70
N THR A 265 11.41 -21.96 -12.62
CA THR A 265 10.02 -21.61 -12.30
C THR A 265 9.57 -20.26 -12.92
N CYS A 266 8.27 -20.14 -13.19
CA CYS A 266 7.62 -18.88 -13.58
C CYS A 266 6.76 -18.29 -12.45
N PHE A 267 6.89 -18.81 -11.22
CA PHE A 267 6.11 -18.38 -10.07
C PHE A 267 6.93 -18.46 -8.78
N ILE A 268 6.48 -17.75 -7.78
CA ILE A 268 6.96 -17.84 -6.41
C ILE A 268 5.86 -18.39 -5.50
N THR A 269 6.27 -18.98 -4.37
CA THR A 269 5.34 -19.53 -3.38
C THR A 269 5.32 -18.71 -2.10
N MET A 270 4.15 -18.69 -1.43
CA MET A 270 3.96 -18.14 -0.11
C MET A 270 3.22 -19.12 0.78
N GLU A 271 3.66 -19.28 2.00
CA GLU A 271 3.06 -20.18 2.99
C GLU A 271 2.39 -19.38 4.12
N GLY A 272 1.59 -20.06 4.96
CA GLY A 272 0.98 -19.43 6.13
C GLY A 272 2.00 -18.81 7.09
N VAL A 273 3.16 -19.43 7.23
CA VAL A 273 4.28 -18.88 8.03
C VAL A 273 4.85 -17.60 7.45
N ASP A 274 4.87 -17.47 6.12
CA ASP A 274 5.28 -16.23 5.44
C ASP A 274 4.29 -15.10 5.71
N LEU A 275 2.98 -15.41 5.57
CA LEU A 275 1.90 -14.48 5.89
C LEU A 275 1.96 -14.04 7.36
N PHE A 276 2.18 -15.00 8.26
CA PHE A 276 2.28 -14.69 9.69
C PHE A 276 3.48 -13.79 9.99
N ALA A 277 4.64 -14.04 9.37
CA ALA A 277 5.82 -13.19 9.54
C ALA A 277 5.56 -11.73 9.12
N VAL A 278 4.79 -11.53 8.04
CA VAL A 278 4.36 -10.20 7.60
C VAL A 278 3.37 -9.58 8.58
N LEU A 279 2.34 -10.33 8.98
CA LEU A 279 1.29 -9.86 9.90
C LEU A 279 1.83 -9.55 11.30
N ASP A 280 2.90 -10.22 11.70
CA ASP A 280 3.60 -9.97 12.96
C ASP A 280 4.65 -8.85 12.87
N GLY A 281 4.87 -8.30 11.68
CA GLY A 281 5.77 -7.18 11.45
C GLY A 281 7.27 -7.55 11.45
N HIS A 282 7.62 -8.83 11.31
CA HIS A 282 9.03 -9.26 11.22
C HIS A 282 9.67 -8.85 9.90
N LEU A 283 8.88 -8.77 8.83
CA LEU A 283 9.28 -8.20 7.55
C LEU A 283 8.04 -7.63 6.84
N THR A 284 8.27 -6.73 5.91
CA THR A 284 7.18 -6.19 5.09
C THR A 284 6.83 -7.13 3.95
N LEU A 285 5.61 -7.03 3.43
CA LEU A 285 5.19 -7.86 2.29
C LEU A 285 6.03 -7.58 1.03
N ASP A 286 6.42 -6.33 0.82
CA ASP A 286 7.31 -5.93 -0.29
C ASP A 286 8.68 -6.61 -0.16
N GLU A 287 9.25 -6.60 1.04
CA GLU A 287 10.53 -7.24 1.30
C GLU A 287 10.45 -8.74 1.07
N LEU A 288 9.39 -9.38 1.56
CA LEU A 288 9.15 -10.80 1.34
C LEU A 288 9.07 -11.13 -0.16
N LEU A 289 8.26 -10.40 -0.92
CA LEU A 289 8.12 -10.62 -2.36
C LEU A 289 9.42 -10.35 -3.12
N SER A 290 10.13 -9.28 -2.76
CA SER A 290 11.43 -8.93 -3.36
C SER A 290 12.46 -10.03 -3.16
N ARG A 291 12.59 -10.52 -1.93
CA ARG A 291 13.53 -11.60 -1.58
C ARG A 291 13.18 -12.91 -2.29
N LYS A 292 11.90 -13.28 -2.32
CA LYS A 292 11.43 -14.48 -3.03
C LYS A 292 11.65 -14.38 -4.54
N LYS A 293 11.32 -13.24 -5.15
CA LYS A 293 11.55 -13.00 -6.59
C LYS A 293 13.04 -13.09 -6.94
N ARG A 294 13.90 -12.44 -6.13
CA ARG A 294 15.35 -12.49 -6.33
C ARG A 294 15.88 -13.91 -6.22
N HIS A 295 15.48 -14.64 -5.19
CA HIS A 295 15.88 -16.04 -5.01
C HIS A 295 15.44 -16.91 -6.22
N ALA A 296 14.21 -16.75 -6.69
CA ALA A 296 13.72 -17.47 -7.87
C ALA A 296 14.50 -17.11 -9.15
N ASN A 297 14.89 -15.85 -9.33
CA ASN A 297 15.72 -15.41 -10.45
C ASN A 297 17.14 -15.98 -10.38
N ASP A 298 17.72 -16.03 -9.19
CA ASP A 298 19.10 -16.45 -8.98
C ASP A 298 19.26 -17.98 -9.02
N THR A 299 18.25 -18.73 -8.54
CA THR A 299 18.33 -20.18 -8.36
C THR A 299 17.39 -20.99 -9.24
N GLY A 300 16.36 -20.35 -9.81
CA GLY A 300 15.26 -21.02 -10.50
C GLY A 300 14.22 -21.64 -9.57
N SER A 301 14.39 -21.58 -8.24
CA SER A 301 13.49 -22.21 -7.27
C SER A 301 12.31 -21.31 -6.90
N CYS A 302 11.09 -21.87 -6.94
CA CYS A 302 9.88 -21.17 -6.49
C CYS A 302 9.79 -21.05 -4.96
N TYR A 303 10.58 -21.79 -4.21
CA TYR A 303 10.44 -21.95 -2.76
C TYR A 303 11.56 -21.26 -1.99
N TYR A 304 11.20 -20.22 -1.24
CA TYR A 304 12.10 -19.50 -0.34
C TYR A 304 11.31 -18.92 0.84
N PRO A 305 11.15 -19.67 1.95
CA PRO A 305 10.28 -19.28 3.06
C PRO A 305 10.88 -18.14 3.89
N ALA A 306 10.00 -17.39 4.57
CA ALA A 306 10.38 -16.27 5.45
C ALA A 306 11.38 -16.70 6.55
N SER A 307 11.31 -17.94 7.01
CA SER A 307 12.26 -18.46 8.02
C SER A 307 13.71 -18.45 7.54
N LEU A 308 13.95 -18.69 6.26
CA LEU A 308 15.30 -18.59 5.68
C LEU A 308 15.68 -17.12 5.48
N ILE A 309 14.74 -16.28 5.02
CA ILE A 309 14.96 -14.84 4.84
C ILE A 309 15.36 -14.15 6.14
N LEU A 310 14.72 -14.54 7.26
CA LEU A 310 14.98 -13.95 8.58
C LEU A 310 16.25 -14.51 9.27
N SER A 311 16.83 -15.58 8.73
CA SER A 311 18.07 -16.18 9.25
C SER A 311 19.34 -15.65 8.57
N GLU A 312 19.22 -14.88 7.50
CA GLU A 312 20.32 -14.15 6.82
C GLU A 312 20.65 -12.84 7.53
#